data_66b421c884846588bd0efe4f8ba25ec5
#
_entry.id   66b421c884846588bd0efe4f8ba25ec5
#
_cell.length_a   1.000
_cell.length_b   1.000
_cell.length_c   1.000
_cell.angle_alpha   90.00
_cell.angle_beta   90.00
_cell.angle_gamma   90.00
#
_symmetry.space_group_name_H-M   'P 1'
#
loop_
_entity.id
_entity.type
_entity.pdbx_description
1 polymer ?
#
loop_
_entity_poly.entity_id
_entity_poly.type
_entity_poly.pdbx_seq_one_letter_code
_entity_poly.pdbx_strand_id
1 'polypeptide(L)'
;MTSVAPLVSGVPSSPGQARGPVRLVRTVDDFARMRPGDVLVCRTTDPAWTPLFRLAAAVVTETGGLLSHASIVAREYRIPAVVGATGALSLLGDGTTVIVDGTLGTVTGQTR
;
A
#
# COMPACT_ATOMS: atom_id res chain seq x y z
N MET A 1 18.94 -12.68 -16.44
CA MET A 1 17.78 -12.26 -15.66
C MET A 1 17.99 -10.86 -15.13
N THR A 2 17.05 -10.02 -15.35
CA THR A 2 17.13 -8.63 -14.90
C THR A 2 16.23 -8.44 -13.69
N SER A 3 16.77 -7.91 -12.62
CA SER A 3 15.93 -7.58 -11.46
C SER A 3 15.29 -6.21 -11.69
N VAL A 4 14.10 -6.05 -11.16
CA VAL A 4 13.35 -4.81 -11.28
C VAL A 4 13.54 -4.01 -9.99
N ALA A 5 14.05 -2.79 -10.14
CA ALA A 5 14.23 -1.92 -8.99
C ALA A 5 12.87 -1.50 -8.44
N PRO A 6 12.71 -1.42 -7.12
CA PRO A 6 11.46 -0.95 -6.54
C PRO A 6 11.16 0.50 -6.94
N LEU A 7 9.90 0.78 -7.16
CA LEU A 7 9.44 2.16 -7.35
C LEU A 7 9.54 2.94 -6.05
N VAL A 8 9.28 2.26 -4.93
CA VAL A 8 9.42 2.82 -3.60
C VAL A 8 9.66 1.68 -2.62
N SER A 9 10.35 1.96 -1.54
CA SER A 9 10.62 1.00 -0.47
C SER A 9 10.28 1.60 0.88
N GLY A 10 10.02 0.75 1.83
CA GLY A 10 9.72 1.18 3.19
C GLY A 10 9.90 0.03 4.17
N VAL A 11 9.17 0.10 5.26
CA VAL A 11 9.25 -0.90 6.33
C VAL A 11 8.32 -2.07 5.98
N PRO A 12 8.85 -3.32 5.95
CA PRO A 12 8.00 -4.50 5.74
C PRO A 12 7.14 -4.72 6.99
N SER A 13 5.88 -4.34 6.92
CA SER A 13 5.05 -4.29 8.12
C SER A 13 3.98 -5.37 8.19
N SER A 14 3.55 -5.91 7.08
CA SER A 14 2.62 -7.04 7.06
C SER A 14 2.99 -7.92 5.88
N PRO A 15 3.25 -9.22 6.10
CA PRO A 15 3.89 -10.06 5.09
C PRO A 15 2.97 -10.43 3.93
N GLY A 16 3.60 -10.91 2.86
CA GLY A 16 2.92 -11.40 1.68
C GLY A 16 3.13 -10.51 0.49
N GLN A 17 2.63 -10.96 -0.65
CA GLN A 17 2.67 -10.21 -1.91
C GLN A 17 1.25 -10.05 -2.44
N ALA A 18 0.98 -8.91 -3.02
CA ALA A 18 -0.29 -8.68 -3.72
C ALA A 18 -0.06 -7.76 -4.90
N ARG A 19 -0.87 -7.94 -5.92
CA ARG A 19 -0.83 -7.14 -7.14
C ARG A 19 -2.17 -6.45 -7.33
N GLY A 20 -2.14 -5.21 -7.72
CA GLY A 20 -3.36 -4.50 -8.02
C GLY A 20 -3.09 -3.08 -8.47
N PRO A 21 -4.13 -2.38 -8.91
CA PRO A 21 -3.99 -0.99 -9.31
C PRO A 21 -3.83 -0.08 -8.10
N VAL A 22 -2.96 0.90 -8.24
CA VAL A 22 -2.76 1.91 -7.21
C VAL A 22 -3.99 2.78 -7.10
N ARG A 23 -4.45 3.02 -5.89
CA ARG A 23 -5.48 4.01 -5.62
C ARG A 23 -4.92 5.02 -4.64
N LEU A 24 -4.64 6.24 -5.14
CA LEU A 24 -4.12 7.30 -4.30
C LEU A 24 -5.28 7.91 -3.51
N VAL A 25 -5.19 7.80 -2.19
CA VAL A 25 -6.22 8.33 -1.29
C VAL A 25 -5.57 9.35 -0.39
N ARG A 26 -5.92 10.62 -0.59
CA ARG A 26 -5.32 11.72 0.18
C ARG A 26 -6.23 12.19 1.30
N THR A 27 -7.53 12.15 1.08
CA THR A 27 -8.52 12.58 2.08
C THR A 27 -9.73 11.67 2.02
N VAL A 28 -10.65 11.84 2.98
CA VAL A 28 -11.89 11.07 2.99
C VAL A 28 -12.71 11.22 1.73
N ASP A 29 -12.52 12.33 1.00
CA ASP A 29 -13.24 12.54 -0.26
C ASP A 29 -12.85 11.50 -1.31
N ASP A 30 -11.68 10.89 -1.18
CA ASP A 30 -11.21 9.87 -2.11
C ASP A 30 -11.70 8.47 -1.78
N PHE A 31 -12.34 8.29 -0.62
CA PHE A 31 -12.76 6.95 -0.19
C PHE A 31 -13.67 6.28 -1.21
N ALA A 32 -14.57 7.03 -1.83
CA ALA A 32 -15.53 6.47 -2.78
C ALA A 32 -14.88 5.91 -4.04
N ARG A 33 -13.62 6.28 -4.32
CA ARG A 33 -12.89 5.80 -5.48
C ARG A 33 -12.31 4.40 -5.27
N MET A 34 -12.22 3.96 -4.03
CA MET A 34 -11.63 2.68 -3.67
C MET A 34 -12.51 1.52 -4.18
N ARG A 35 -11.88 0.54 -4.81
CA ARG A 35 -12.57 -0.65 -5.31
C ARG A 35 -11.89 -1.91 -4.80
N PRO A 36 -12.61 -3.03 -4.73
CA PRO A 36 -12.01 -4.28 -4.30
C PRO A 36 -10.79 -4.63 -5.16
N GLY A 37 -9.70 -5.00 -4.50
CA GLY A 37 -8.46 -5.37 -5.19
C GLY A 37 -7.50 -4.21 -5.41
N ASP A 38 -7.89 -2.99 -5.07
CA ASP A 38 -6.99 -1.84 -5.20
C ASP A 38 -5.87 -1.90 -4.18
N VAL A 39 -4.73 -1.33 -4.53
CA VAL A 39 -3.64 -1.08 -3.59
C VAL A 39 -3.85 0.32 -3.01
N LEU A 40 -4.14 0.37 -1.72
CA LEU A 40 -4.36 1.64 -1.02
C LEU A 40 -3.01 2.32 -0.81
N VAL A 41 -2.84 3.51 -1.37
CA VAL A 41 -1.63 4.31 -1.21
C VAL A 41 -2.03 5.65 -0.60
N CYS A 42 -1.47 5.96 0.55
CA CYS A 42 -1.84 7.17 1.28
C CYS A 42 -0.67 7.66 2.14
N ARG A 43 -0.83 8.83 2.72
CA ARG A 43 0.19 9.36 3.61
C ARG A 43 0.19 8.61 4.94
N THR A 44 -0.98 8.48 5.54
CA THR A 44 -1.17 7.80 6.82
C THR A 44 -2.64 7.40 6.93
N THR A 45 -2.95 6.53 7.88
CA THR A 45 -4.34 6.14 8.13
C THR A 45 -4.70 6.38 9.59
N ASP A 46 -5.98 6.42 9.87
CA ASP A 46 -6.50 6.43 11.23
C ASP A 46 -7.75 5.54 11.28
N PRO A 47 -8.40 5.38 12.44
CA PRO A 47 -9.53 4.45 12.54
C PRO A 47 -10.66 4.70 11.55
N ALA A 48 -10.87 5.94 11.11
CA ALA A 48 -11.93 6.24 10.13
C ALA A 48 -11.65 5.58 8.77
N TRP A 49 -10.40 5.21 8.50
CA TRP A 49 -9.98 4.61 7.23
C TRP A 49 -10.11 3.08 7.23
N THR A 50 -10.41 2.48 8.38
CA THR A 50 -10.46 1.02 8.50
C THR A 50 -11.33 0.34 7.44
N PRO A 51 -12.50 0.89 7.06
CA PRO A 51 -13.30 0.23 6.01
C PRO A 51 -12.59 0.03 4.69
N LEU A 52 -11.60 0.88 4.36
CA LEU A 52 -10.85 0.73 3.10
C LEU A 52 -9.98 -0.52 3.10
N PHE A 53 -9.53 -0.97 4.27
CA PHE A 53 -8.69 -2.16 4.37
C PHE A 53 -9.44 -3.41 3.93
N ARG A 54 -10.76 -3.43 4.04
CA ARG A 54 -11.55 -4.57 3.59
C ARG A 54 -11.53 -4.72 2.08
N LEU A 55 -11.34 -3.62 1.37
CA LEU A 55 -11.31 -3.62 -0.09
C LEU A 55 -9.90 -3.81 -0.62
N ALA A 56 -8.89 -3.43 0.15
CA ALA A 56 -7.53 -3.32 -0.33
C ALA A 56 -6.87 -4.67 -0.50
N ALA A 57 -6.16 -4.85 -1.63
CA ALA A 57 -5.28 -5.99 -1.82
C ALA A 57 -3.98 -5.81 -1.03
N ALA A 58 -3.57 -4.56 -0.83
CA ALA A 58 -2.37 -4.21 -0.09
C ALA A 58 -2.45 -2.75 0.33
N VAL A 59 -1.59 -2.36 1.27
CA VAL A 59 -1.55 -0.98 1.79
C VAL A 59 -0.12 -0.46 1.75
N VAL A 60 0.04 0.77 1.28
CA VAL A 60 1.32 1.48 1.26
C VAL A 60 1.11 2.85 1.89
N THR A 61 1.85 3.17 2.94
CA THR A 61 1.78 4.49 3.57
C THR A 61 3.12 5.18 3.53
N GLU A 62 3.09 6.51 3.43
CA GLU A 62 4.33 7.29 3.40
C GLU A 62 4.98 7.40 4.78
N THR A 63 4.17 7.35 5.83
CA THR A 63 4.66 7.48 7.20
C THR A 63 4.29 6.23 7.99
N GLY A 64 4.88 6.13 9.18
CA GLY A 64 4.55 5.08 10.10
C GLY A 64 5.62 4.02 10.21
N GLY A 65 5.46 3.16 11.18
CA GLY A 65 6.36 2.05 11.46
C GLY A 65 5.55 0.82 11.87
N LEU A 66 6.22 -0.14 12.48
CA LEU A 66 5.60 -1.44 12.78
C LEU A 66 4.41 -1.35 13.73
N LEU A 67 4.32 -0.28 14.53
CA LEU A 67 3.23 -0.11 15.49
C LEU A 67 2.21 0.94 15.03
N SER A 68 2.32 1.44 13.80
CA SER A 68 1.37 2.41 13.29
C SER A 68 0.00 1.75 13.07
N HIS A 69 -1.03 2.57 13.01
CA HIS A 69 -2.39 2.10 12.77
C HIS A 69 -2.46 1.23 11.51
N ALA A 70 -1.86 1.69 10.42
CA ALA A 70 -1.91 0.94 9.17
C ALA A 70 -1.27 -0.44 9.30
N SER A 71 -0.14 -0.53 10.01
CA SER A 71 0.56 -1.80 10.22
C SER A 71 -0.31 -2.78 11.02
N ILE A 72 -0.90 -2.29 12.10
CA ILE A 72 -1.70 -3.14 12.98
C ILE A 72 -2.93 -3.66 12.24
N VAL A 73 -3.65 -2.78 11.55
CA VAL A 73 -4.87 -3.17 10.84
C VAL A 73 -4.56 -4.08 9.67
N ALA A 74 -3.48 -3.80 8.90
CA ALA A 74 -3.11 -4.67 7.78
C ALA A 74 -2.82 -6.08 8.26
N ARG A 75 -2.12 -6.22 9.39
CA ARG A 75 -1.84 -7.56 9.95
C ARG A 75 -3.12 -8.26 10.40
N GLU A 76 -4.06 -7.52 10.96
CA GLU A 76 -5.35 -8.10 11.35
C GLU A 76 -6.14 -8.60 10.16
N TYR A 77 -6.09 -7.87 9.06
CA TYR A 77 -6.80 -8.25 7.83
C TYR A 77 -5.97 -9.18 6.95
N ARG A 78 -4.72 -9.45 7.33
CA ARG A 78 -3.81 -10.36 6.61
C ARG A 78 -3.56 -9.92 5.17
N ILE A 79 -3.38 -8.61 4.99
CA ILE A 79 -3.01 -8.07 3.69
C ILE A 79 -1.59 -7.52 3.75
N PRO A 80 -0.83 -7.61 2.66
CA PRO A 80 0.52 -7.07 2.63
C PRO A 80 0.54 -5.58 2.86
N ALA A 81 1.55 -5.09 3.58
CA ALA A 81 1.68 -3.66 3.82
C ALA A 81 3.14 -3.24 3.89
N VAL A 82 3.41 -2.08 3.31
CA VAL A 82 4.68 -1.39 3.36
C VAL A 82 4.40 0.00 3.92
N VAL A 83 5.00 0.33 5.06
CA VAL A 83 4.82 1.64 5.69
C VAL A 83 6.13 2.40 5.68
N GLY A 84 6.07 3.70 5.94
CA GLY A 84 7.27 4.51 5.88
C GLY A 84 7.85 4.60 4.47
N ALA A 85 7.02 4.44 3.45
CA ALA A 85 7.46 4.48 2.06
C ALA A 85 7.45 5.93 1.58
N THR A 86 8.48 6.66 1.95
CA THR A 86 8.58 8.09 1.68
C THR A 86 8.42 8.39 0.19
N GLY A 87 7.52 9.30 -0.12
CA GLY A 87 7.30 9.73 -1.50
C GLY A 87 6.33 8.86 -2.30
N ALA A 88 5.69 7.87 -1.67
CA ALA A 88 4.82 6.94 -2.41
C ALA A 88 3.73 7.66 -3.20
N LEU A 89 3.11 8.69 -2.64
CA LEU A 89 2.04 9.41 -3.35
C LEU A 89 2.54 10.10 -4.62
N SER A 90 3.82 10.48 -4.65
CA SER A 90 4.42 11.11 -5.84
C SER A 90 4.99 10.09 -6.80
N LEU A 91 5.48 8.97 -6.30
CA LEU A 91 6.21 7.98 -7.11
C LEU A 91 5.30 6.95 -7.76
N LEU A 92 4.12 6.71 -7.18
CA LEU A 92 3.19 5.71 -7.69
C LEU A 92 2.05 6.40 -8.44
N GLY A 93 1.81 6.00 -9.68
CA GLY A 93 0.74 6.58 -10.48
C GLY A 93 -0.61 5.96 -10.18
N ASP A 94 -1.62 6.80 -9.97
CA ASP A 94 -2.97 6.33 -9.72
C ASP A 94 -3.45 5.45 -10.88
N GLY A 95 -3.99 4.29 -10.56
CA GLY A 95 -4.49 3.35 -11.57
C GLY A 95 -3.45 2.42 -12.16
N THR A 96 -2.14 2.66 -11.95
CA THR A 96 -1.11 1.75 -12.47
C THR A 96 -1.04 0.51 -11.61
N THR A 97 -0.77 -0.63 -12.24
CA THR A 97 -0.66 -1.89 -11.51
C THR A 97 0.73 -2.03 -10.90
N VAL A 98 0.76 -2.36 -9.62
CA VAL A 98 2.01 -2.58 -8.89
C VAL A 98 1.95 -3.91 -8.14
N ILE A 99 3.12 -4.37 -7.70
CA ILE A 99 3.25 -5.52 -6.81
C ILE A 99 3.78 -4.99 -5.49
N VAL A 100 3.02 -5.22 -4.42
CA VAL A 100 3.42 -4.84 -3.07
C VAL A 100 3.95 -6.08 -2.38
N ASP A 101 5.20 -6.02 -1.94
CA ASP A 101 5.82 -7.10 -1.17
C ASP A 101 5.99 -6.62 0.27
N GLY A 102 5.06 -7.05 1.12
CA GLY A 102 5.09 -6.67 2.54
C GLY A 102 6.12 -7.43 3.34
N THR A 103 6.69 -8.49 2.77
CA THR A 103 7.76 -9.26 3.42
C THR A 103 9.11 -8.57 3.22
N LEU A 104 9.34 -8.01 2.04
CA LEU A 104 10.58 -7.31 1.71
C LEU A 104 10.49 -5.80 1.94
N GLY A 105 9.29 -5.25 1.99
CA GLY A 105 9.11 -3.81 2.13
C GLY A 105 9.28 -3.04 0.83
N THR A 106 8.85 -3.64 -0.29
CA THR A 106 9.05 -3.02 -1.61
C THR A 106 7.74 -2.92 -2.37
N VAL A 107 7.68 -1.94 -3.26
CA VAL A 107 6.60 -1.79 -4.24
C VAL A 107 7.25 -1.69 -5.61
N THR A 108 6.95 -2.62 -6.49
CA THR A 108 7.53 -2.67 -7.84
C THR A 108 6.43 -2.48 -8.88
N GLY A 109 6.81 -1.97 -10.05
CA GLY A 109 5.88 -1.85 -11.15
C GLY A 109 5.57 -3.21 -11.74
N GLN A 110 4.36 -3.35 -12.26
CA GLN A 110 3.98 -4.55 -12.98
C GLN A 110 4.66 -4.52 -14.34
N THR A 111 5.43 -5.55 -14.65
CA THR A 111 5.97 -5.74 -15.99
C THR A 111 5.32 -6.96 -16.60
N ARG A 112 5.28 -7.00 -17.91
CA ARG A 112 4.69 -8.13 -18.61
C ARG A 112 5.62 -9.28 -18.76
#